data_ed975b217425538250506a23e742295b
#
_entry.id   ed975b217425538250506a23e742295b
#
_cell.length_a   1.000
_cell.length_b   1.000
_cell.length_c   1.000
_cell.angle_alpha   90.00
_cell.angle_beta   90.00
_cell.angle_gamma   90.00
#
_symmetry.space_group_name_H-M   'P 1'
#
loop_
_entity.id
_entity.type
_entity.pdbx_description
1 polymer ?
#
loop_
_entity_poly.entity_id
_entity_poly.type
_entity_poly.pdbx_seq_one_letter_code
_entity_poly.pdbx_strand_id
1 'polypeptide(L)'
;CKHDHAMTVWHYIKEHDNGITNFHFEVAADLLNEEEMELMKTMRPGLIQLEIGVQSTNLDTIREIHRTMKFEQVAEVVRRINSYGNVHQHLDLIAGLPYEDYESFGKSFDDVYALEPEQLQLGFLKVLKGSYMEERKDDYGLVYKGMPPYEVLYTKWLPYEDTLRLKGIEEMVEVYYNSRQFTNTMEELEKEYDSAFTMYDRLASYYEDNGYNAVQHKRSARYEILLNYIRLHHKEKEDLFREVLTYDYYLRENAKSRPEFAGEDATDKRFVRAFYEDCLLYTSPS
;
A
#
# COMPACT_ATOMS: atom_id res chain seq x y z
N CYS A 1 12.76 -21.38 7.37
CA CYS A 1 12.14 -22.68 7.05
C CYS A 1 13.03 -23.43 6.07
N LYS A 2 13.06 -24.79 6.11
CA LYS A 2 13.77 -25.55 5.07
C LYS A 2 12.90 -25.56 3.81
N HIS A 3 13.48 -25.33 2.64
CA HIS A 3 12.76 -25.33 1.34
C HIS A 3 11.89 -26.57 1.15
N ASP A 4 12.42 -27.76 1.42
CA ASP A 4 11.65 -29.02 1.32
C ASP A 4 10.36 -29.00 2.14
N HIS A 5 10.38 -28.35 3.31
CA HIS A 5 9.20 -28.26 4.15
C HIS A 5 8.18 -27.26 3.58
N ALA A 6 8.64 -26.12 3.11
CA ALA A 6 7.77 -25.13 2.45
C ALA A 6 7.10 -25.74 1.20
N MET A 7 7.88 -26.40 0.34
CA MET A 7 7.38 -27.10 -0.84
C MET A 7 6.34 -28.17 -0.49
N THR A 8 6.58 -28.98 0.56
CA THR A 8 5.61 -29.98 1.01
C THR A 8 4.29 -29.35 1.42
N VAL A 9 4.33 -28.26 2.20
CA VAL A 9 3.13 -27.57 2.65
C VAL A 9 2.38 -26.93 1.47
N TRP A 10 3.08 -26.27 0.56
CA TRP A 10 2.45 -25.58 -0.56
C TRP A 10 1.88 -26.52 -1.61
N HIS A 11 2.54 -27.68 -1.87
CA HIS A 11 1.96 -28.75 -2.69
C HIS A 11 0.66 -29.28 -2.07
N TYR A 12 0.69 -29.54 -0.76
CA TYR A 12 -0.50 -30.02 -0.05
C TYR A 12 -1.67 -29.01 -0.13
N ILE A 13 -1.39 -27.72 0.09
CA ILE A 13 -2.38 -26.64 -0.02
C ILE A 13 -2.97 -26.59 -1.44
N LYS A 14 -2.13 -26.65 -2.47
CA LYS A 14 -2.57 -26.64 -3.86
C LYS A 14 -3.43 -27.84 -4.21
N GLU A 15 -3.03 -29.05 -3.79
CA GLU A 15 -3.75 -30.30 -4.10
C GLU A 15 -5.08 -30.41 -3.35
N HIS A 16 -5.21 -29.76 -2.19
CA HIS A 16 -6.40 -29.77 -1.35
C HIS A 16 -7.16 -28.44 -1.34
N ASP A 17 -6.94 -27.59 -2.37
CA ASP A 17 -7.65 -26.33 -2.48
C ASP A 17 -9.16 -26.54 -2.61
N ASN A 18 -9.91 -25.95 -1.69
CA ASN A 18 -11.37 -26.00 -1.66
C ASN A 18 -12.05 -24.84 -2.42
N GLY A 19 -11.26 -23.99 -3.08
CA GLY A 19 -11.74 -22.82 -3.83
C GLY A 19 -12.17 -21.62 -2.97
N ILE A 20 -12.09 -21.71 -1.64
CA ILE A 20 -12.58 -20.69 -0.71
C ILE A 20 -11.46 -20.20 0.23
N THR A 21 -10.67 -21.13 0.78
CA THR A 21 -9.64 -20.83 1.79
C THR A 21 -8.48 -20.05 1.16
N ASN A 22 -8.03 -19.04 1.86
CA ASN A 22 -6.83 -18.27 1.57
C ASN A 22 -5.79 -18.55 2.67
N PHE A 23 -4.53 -18.62 2.31
CA PHE A 23 -3.42 -18.86 3.22
C PHE A 23 -2.46 -17.67 3.20
N HIS A 24 -2.14 -17.17 4.38
CA HIS A 24 -1.22 -16.06 4.56
C HIS A 24 0.12 -16.58 5.08
N PHE A 25 1.22 -16.19 4.44
CA PHE A 25 2.57 -16.56 4.78
C PHE A 25 3.47 -15.35 4.95
N GLU A 26 4.15 -15.27 6.08
CA GLU A 26 5.29 -14.36 6.24
C GLU A 26 6.52 -15.01 5.60
N VAL A 27 7.15 -14.33 4.65
CA VAL A 27 8.29 -14.86 3.89
C VAL A 27 9.43 -13.85 3.80
N ALA A 28 10.66 -14.37 3.77
CA ALA A 28 11.82 -13.61 3.34
C ALA A 28 11.96 -13.81 1.82
N ALA A 29 11.59 -12.80 1.04
CA ALA A 29 11.47 -12.93 -0.41
C ALA A 29 12.83 -13.23 -1.09
N ASP A 30 13.94 -12.73 -0.53
CA ASP A 30 15.29 -13.01 -0.99
C ASP A 30 15.74 -14.48 -0.80
N LEU A 31 14.97 -15.27 -0.06
CA LEU A 31 15.21 -16.70 0.14
C LEU A 31 14.34 -17.60 -0.72
N LEU A 32 13.36 -17.04 -1.45
CA LEU A 32 12.52 -17.82 -2.35
C LEU A 32 13.33 -18.31 -3.56
N ASN A 33 13.22 -19.59 -3.84
CA ASN A 33 13.91 -20.21 -4.97
C ASN A 33 13.00 -20.39 -6.19
N GLU A 34 13.58 -20.80 -7.30
CA GLU A 34 12.91 -20.98 -8.58
C GLU A 34 11.74 -21.97 -8.50
N GLU A 35 11.93 -23.12 -7.80
CA GLU A 35 10.89 -24.17 -7.70
C GLU A 35 9.68 -23.66 -6.91
N GLU A 36 9.93 -22.90 -5.83
CA GLU A 36 8.88 -22.29 -5.01
C GLU A 36 8.06 -21.29 -5.83
N MET A 37 8.71 -20.42 -6.59
CA MET A 37 8.05 -19.42 -7.44
C MET A 37 7.26 -20.08 -8.57
N GLU A 38 7.79 -21.09 -9.25
CA GLU A 38 7.07 -21.81 -10.29
C GLU A 38 5.85 -22.58 -9.73
N LEU A 39 5.93 -23.10 -8.50
CA LEU A 39 4.78 -23.69 -7.84
C LEU A 39 3.69 -22.64 -7.58
N MET A 40 4.04 -21.48 -7.04
CA MET A 40 3.10 -20.37 -6.78
C MET A 40 2.37 -19.93 -8.05
N LYS A 41 3.07 -19.81 -9.16
CA LYS A 41 2.52 -19.44 -10.48
C LYS A 41 1.36 -20.36 -10.93
N THR A 42 1.37 -21.61 -10.48
CA THR A 42 0.35 -22.62 -10.83
C THR A 42 -0.81 -22.68 -9.85
N MET A 43 -0.82 -21.86 -8.82
CA MET A 43 -1.89 -21.81 -7.81
C MET A 43 -3.09 -20.99 -8.30
N ARG A 44 -4.26 -21.27 -7.73
CA ARG A 44 -5.46 -20.46 -7.97
C ARG A 44 -5.24 -19.02 -7.50
N PRO A 45 -5.73 -18.00 -8.26
CA PRO A 45 -5.71 -16.62 -7.78
C PRO A 45 -6.33 -16.48 -6.39
N GLY A 46 -5.61 -15.83 -5.48
CA GLY A 46 -6.00 -15.61 -4.09
C GLY A 46 -5.88 -16.82 -3.18
N LEU A 47 -5.26 -17.95 -3.61
CA LEU A 47 -5.01 -19.09 -2.73
C LEU A 47 -3.97 -18.74 -1.66
N ILE A 48 -2.93 -18.02 -2.03
CA ILE A 48 -1.88 -17.58 -1.10
C ILE A 48 -1.71 -16.06 -1.14
N GLN A 49 -1.35 -15.55 0.01
CA GLN A 49 -0.91 -14.17 0.24
C GLN A 49 0.46 -14.21 0.92
N LEU A 50 1.37 -13.38 0.45
CA LEU A 50 2.71 -13.26 1.00
C LEU A 50 2.86 -11.91 1.72
N GLU A 51 3.26 -11.96 2.98
CA GLU A 51 3.73 -10.80 3.74
C GLU A 51 5.26 -10.78 3.69
N ILE A 52 5.80 -9.72 3.14
CA ILE A 52 7.22 -9.54 2.86
C ILE A 52 7.72 -8.34 3.66
N GLY A 53 8.37 -8.62 4.77
CA GLY A 53 8.95 -7.59 5.62
C GLY A 53 10.20 -6.98 4.99
N VAL A 54 10.10 -5.88 4.25
CA VAL A 54 11.25 -5.10 3.78
C VAL A 54 11.88 -4.35 4.93
N GLN A 55 11.08 -3.74 5.78
CA GLN A 55 11.40 -2.94 6.95
C GLN A 55 12.01 -1.57 6.59
N SER A 56 13.05 -1.51 5.78
CA SER A 56 13.77 -0.34 5.29
C SER A 56 14.61 -0.71 4.06
N THR A 57 14.94 0.26 3.22
CA THR A 57 15.95 0.11 2.15
C THR A 57 17.28 0.78 2.50
N ASN A 58 17.35 1.45 3.66
CA ASN A 58 18.57 2.05 4.17
C ASN A 58 19.56 0.97 4.64
N LEU A 59 20.73 0.90 4.01
CA LEU A 59 21.72 -0.13 4.27
C LEU A 59 22.28 -0.10 5.70
N ASP A 60 22.42 1.08 6.31
CA ASP A 60 22.90 1.19 7.69
C ASP A 60 21.84 0.71 8.69
N THR A 61 20.59 1.01 8.44
CA THR A 61 19.43 0.48 9.18
C THR A 61 19.38 -1.06 9.07
N ILE A 62 19.45 -1.61 7.86
CA ILE A 62 19.38 -3.06 7.62
C ILE A 62 20.51 -3.80 8.33
N ARG A 63 21.73 -3.26 8.31
CA ARG A 63 22.86 -3.84 9.05
C ARG A 63 22.64 -3.82 10.56
N GLU A 64 22.17 -2.69 11.08
CA GLU A 64 21.98 -2.51 12.52
C GLU A 64 20.88 -3.41 13.10
N ILE A 65 19.82 -3.66 12.36
CA ILE A 65 18.78 -4.62 12.75
C ILE A 65 19.13 -6.08 12.44
N HIS A 66 20.39 -6.33 12.10
CA HIS A 66 20.95 -7.66 11.81
C HIS A 66 20.25 -8.42 10.67
N ARG A 67 19.78 -7.71 9.67
CA ARG A 67 19.25 -8.32 8.44
C ARG A 67 20.31 -8.43 7.35
N THR A 68 20.20 -9.49 6.56
CA THR A 68 21.09 -9.76 5.43
C THR A 68 20.44 -9.48 4.08
N MET A 69 19.19 -9.01 4.10
CA MET A 69 18.39 -8.73 2.93
C MET A 69 19.09 -7.72 2.00
N LYS A 70 19.01 -7.98 0.70
CA LYS A 70 19.35 -7.03 -0.36
C LYS A 70 18.09 -6.61 -1.07
N PHE A 71 17.77 -5.33 -1.03
CA PHE A 71 16.51 -4.83 -1.57
C PHE A 71 16.35 -5.15 -3.07
N GLU A 72 17.41 -5.09 -3.85
CA GLU A 72 17.37 -5.40 -5.29
C GLU A 72 16.92 -6.84 -5.56
N GLN A 73 17.34 -7.81 -4.71
CA GLN A 73 16.89 -9.20 -4.82
C GLN A 73 15.42 -9.35 -4.44
N VAL A 74 14.98 -8.68 -3.36
CA VAL A 74 13.56 -8.64 -2.99
C VAL A 74 12.72 -8.05 -4.11
N ALA A 75 13.16 -6.92 -4.68
CA ALA A 75 12.46 -6.25 -5.76
C ALA A 75 12.32 -7.12 -7.02
N GLU A 76 13.35 -7.88 -7.37
CA GLU A 76 13.29 -8.83 -8.49
C GLU A 76 12.25 -9.92 -8.25
N VAL A 77 12.25 -10.53 -7.06
CA VAL A 77 11.29 -11.57 -6.68
C VAL A 77 9.87 -11.03 -6.66
N VAL A 78 9.65 -9.86 -6.04
CA VAL A 78 8.32 -9.21 -5.96
C VAL A 78 7.77 -8.93 -7.36
N ARG A 79 8.54 -8.30 -8.25
CA ARG A 79 8.11 -8.03 -9.63
C ARG A 79 7.79 -9.31 -10.40
N ARG A 80 8.57 -10.35 -10.19
CA ARG A 80 8.34 -11.64 -10.82
C ARG A 80 7.04 -12.27 -10.35
N ILE A 81 6.77 -12.29 -9.04
CA ILE A 81 5.52 -12.81 -8.48
C ILE A 81 4.32 -11.96 -8.93
N ASN A 82 4.48 -10.62 -8.98
CA ASN A 82 3.45 -9.72 -9.54
C ASN A 82 3.06 -10.11 -10.97
N SER A 83 4.03 -10.50 -11.79
CA SER A 83 3.78 -10.91 -13.18
C SER A 83 2.90 -12.17 -13.31
N TYR A 84 2.72 -12.94 -12.24
CA TYR A 84 1.83 -14.11 -12.23
C TYR A 84 0.35 -13.74 -12.08
N GLY A 85 0.06 -12.61 -11.43
CA GLY A 85 -1.29 -12.08 -11.26
C GLY A 85 -2.22 -12.92 -10.38
N ASN A 86 -1.67 -13.83 -9.58
CA ASN A 86 -2.44 -14.78 -8.76
C ASN A 86 -2.08 -14.80 -7.28
N VAL A 87 -0.96 -14.18 -6.89
CA VAL A 87 -0.46 -14.11 -5.51
C VAL A 87 -0.60 -12.68 -5.01
N HIS A 88 -1.28 -12.49 -3.91
CA HIS A 88 -1.39 -11.20 -3.23
C HIS A 88 -0.13 -10.93 -2.43
N GLN A 89 0.56 -9.82 -2.70
CA GLN A 89 1.78 -9.42 -2.02
C GLN A 89 1.54 -8.22 -1.11
N HIS A 90 1.95 -8.36 0.13
CA HIS A 90 1.88 -7.37 1.18
C HIS A 90 3.31 -7.03 1.60
N LEU A 91 3.73 -5.79 1.40
CA LEU A 91 5.07 -5.32 1.74
C LEU A 91 5.03 -4.38 2.92
N ASP A 92 5.99 -4.57 3.85
CA ASP A 92 6.01 -3.84 5.12
C ASP A 92 7.26 -2.98 5.25
N LEU A 93 7.05 -1.75 5.71
CA LEU A 93 8.08 -0.83 6.20
C LEU A 93 7.88 -0.54 7.68
N ILE A 94 8.96 -0.28 8.41
CA ILE A 94 8.91 0.07 9.84
C ILE A 94 9.58 1.41 10.09
N ALA A 95 8.82 2.40 10.52
CA ALA A 95 9.32 3.69 10.96
C ALA A 95 9.93 3.61 12.39
N GLY A 96 10.95 4.41 12.62
CA GLY A 96 11.62 4.51 13.92
C GLY A 96 12.73 3.48 14.15
N LEU A 97 13.21 2.85 13.09
CA LEU A 97 14.40 2.01 13.13
C LEU A 97 15.67 2.87 13.32
N PRO A 98 16.77 2.28 13.87
CA PRO A 98 18.04 2.99 13.99
C PRO A 98 18.58 3.45 12.62
N TYR A 99 19.23 4.62 12.59
CA TYR A 99 19.84 5.25 11.42
C TYR A 99 18.85 5.67 10.32
N GLU A 100 17.55 5.71 10.60
CA GLU A 100 16.52 6.12 9.65
C GLU A 100 15.79 7.37 10.15
N ASP A 101 15.98 8.46 9.44
CA ASP A 101 15.25 9.71 9.61
C ASP A 101 14.05 9.78 8.65
N TYR A 102 13.34 10.90 8.67
CA TYR A 102 12.16 11.13 7.85
C TYR A 102 12.45 11.02 6.34
N GLU A 103 13.56 11.60 5.88
CA GLU A 103 13.93 11.61 4.46
C GLU A 103 14.35 10.22 4.00
N SER A 104 15.14 9.52 4.82
CA SER A 104 15.55 8.13 4.56
C SER A 104 14.36 7.18 4.52
N PHE A 105 13.39 7.36 5.43
CA PHE A 105 12.14 6.59 5.40
C PHE A 105 11.34 6.90 4.14
N GLY A 106 11.25 8.16 3.73
CA GLY A 106 10.60 8.57 2.49
C GLY A 106 11.19 7.89 1.26
N LYS A 107 12.52 7.76 1.22
CA LYS A 107 13.19 6.99 0.16
C LYS A 107 12.82 5.50 0.21
N SER A 108 12.84 4.89 1.40
CA SER A 108 12.41 3.49 1.58
C SER A 108 10.96 3.29 1.13
N PHE A 109 10.10 4.27 1.40
CA PHE A 109 8.71 4.28 0.95
C PHE A 109 8.62 4.27 -0.57
N ASP A 110 9.28 5.21 -1.26
CA ASP A 110 9.26 5.33 -2.72
C ASP A 110 9.83 4.07 -3.39
N ASP A 111 10.92 3.52 -2.85
CA ASP A 111 11.54 2.27 -3.34
C ASP A 111 10.54 1.09 -3.30
N VAL A 112 9.77 0.96 -2.22
CA VAL A 112 8.80 -0.15 -2.04
C VAL A 112 7.49 0.14 -2.79
N TYR A 113 7.02 1.38 -2.79
CA TYR A 113 5.84 1.80 -3.54
C TYR A 113 5.98 1.52 -5.05
N ALA A 114 7.16 1.75 -5.61
CA ALA A 114 7.49 1.47 -7.01
C ALA A 114 7.47 -0.03 -7.39
N LEU A 115 7.30 -0.93 -6.42
CA LEU A 115 7.06 -2.35 -6.66
C LEU A 115 5.58 -2.68 -6.85
N GLU A 116 4.68 -1.72 -6.66
CA GLU A 116 3.24 -1.84 -6.82
C GLU A 116 2.62 -3.02 -6.06
N PRO A 117 2.93 -3.20 -4.74
CA PRO A 117 2.34 -4.28 -3.97
C PRO A 117 0.82 -4.14 -3.91
N GLU A 118 0.09 -5.23 -3.75
CA GLU A 118 -1.36 -5.17 -3.52
C GLU A 118 -1.69 -4.47 -2.19
N GLN A 119 -0.80 -4.55 -1.21
CA GLN A 119 -0.92 -3.84 0.05
C GLN A 119 0.46 -3.34 0.51
N LEU A 120 0.53 -2.09 0.92
CA LEU A 120 1.71 -1.46 1.53
C LEU A 120 1.39 -1.12 2.98
N GLN A 121 2.11 -1.73 3.91
CA GLN A 121 1.94 -1.47 5.34
C GLN A 121 3.08 -0.61 5.87
N LEU A 122 2.71 0.48 6.53
CA LEU A 122 3.63 1.30 7.28
C LEU A 122 3.45 0.96 8.78
N GLY A 123 4.42 0.25 9.33
CA GLY A 123 4.47 -0.06 10.75
C GLY A 123 5.33 0.92 11.53
N PHE A 124 5.19 0.91 12.85
CA PHE A 124 6.04 1.67 13.77
C PHE A 124 6.75 0.69 14.70
N LEU A 125 8.04 0.92 14.95
CA LEU A 125 8.86 0.05 15.77
C LEU A 125 8.19 -0.21 17.13
N LYS A 126 8.02 -1.48 17.47
CA LYS A 126 7.55 -1.95 18.78
C LYS A 126 8.73 -2.46 19.60
N VAL A 127 9.04 -1.77 20.68
CA VAL A 127 10.19 -2.08 21.54
C VAL A 127 9.77 -3.15 22.57
N LEU A 128 9.87 -4.41 22.14
CA LEU A 128 9.44 -5.54 22.96
C LEU A 128 10.44 -5.80 24.08
N LYS A 129 9.95 -6.21 25.25
CA LYS A 129 10.79 -6.56 26.39
C LYS A 129 11.74 -7.73 26.08
N GLY A 130 13.01 -7.56 26.41
CA GLY A 130 14.08 -8.53 26.12
C GLY A 130 14.53 -8.55 24.64
N SER A 131 14.07 -7.60 23.82
CA SER A 131 14.53 -7.47 22.45
C SER A 131 15.85 -6.68 22.38
N TYR A 132 16.61 -6.90 21.29
CA TYR A 132 17.80 -6.13 20.99
C TYR A 132 17.55 -4.60 21.00
N MET A 133 16.40 -4.17 20.52
CA MET A 133 16.01 -2.75 20.54
C MET A 133 15.82 -2.21 21.95
N GLU A 134 15.29 -3.01 22.89
CA GLU A 134 15.18 -2.60 24.30
C GLU A 134 16.57 -2.51 24.96
N GLU A 135 17.47 -3.45 24.69
CA GLU A 135 18.84 -3.45 25.22
C GLU A 135 19.65 -2.24 24.75
N ARG A 136 19.39 -1.76 23.52
CA ARG A 136 20.10 -0.65 22.89
C ARG A 136 19.35 0.69 22.95
N LYS A 137 18.23 0.75 23.65
CA LYS A 137 17.36 1.93 23.67
C LYS A 137 18.08 3.24 23.99
N ASP A 138 19.00 3.21 24.94
CA ASP A 138 19.75 4.41 25.37
C ASP A 138 20.74 4.87 24.29
N ASP A 139 21.38 3.93 23.58
CA ASP A 139 22.29 4.23 22.47
C ASP A 139 21.56 4.86 21.28
N TYR A 140 20.31 4.47 21.05
CA TYR A 140 19.46 4.96 19.96
C TYR A 140 18.57 6.14 20.37
N GLY A 141 18.60 6.53 21.65
CA GLY A 141 17.69 7.55 22.17
C GLY A 141 16.22 7.18 21.95
N LEU A 142 15.92 5.88 22.04
CA LEU A 142 14.58 5.33 21.83
C LEU A 142 13.67 5.70 23.00
N VAL A 143 12.60 6.41 22.68
CA VAL A 143 11.48 6.62 23.61
C VAL A 143 10.23 6.00 23.02
N TYR A 144 9.53 5.21 23.81
CA TYR A 144 8.38 4.42 23.40
C TYR A 144 7.31 4.35 24.48
N LYS A 145 6.09 3.97 24.10
CA LYS A 145 4.96 3.81 25.02
C LYS A 145 5.25 2.73 26.06
N GLY A 146 5.08 3.03 27.34
CA GLY A 146 5.31 2.09 28.45
C GLY A 146 4.30 0.95 28.54
N MET A 147 3.25 0.98 27.70
CA MET A 147 2.18 -0.03 27.62
C MET A 147 2.13 -0.65 26.23
N PRO A 148 1.65 -1.88 26.09
CA PRO A 148 1.44 -2.48 24.76
C PRO A 148 0.68 -1.54 23.82
N PRO A 149 1.09 -1.48 22.57
CA PRO A 149 2.06 -2.33 21.87
C PRO A 149 3.53 -1.88 21.99
N TYR A 150 3.90 -1.02 22.94
CA TYR A 150 5.27 -0.51 23.14
C TYR A 150 5.84 0.22 21.94
N GLU A 151 4.98 0.93 21.25
CA GLU A 151 5.28 1.66 20.01
C GLU A 151 6.22 2.83 20.26
N VAL A 152 7.19 3.01 19.35
CA VAL A 152 8.13 4.12 19.35
C VAL A 152 7.39 5.47 19.30
N LEU A 153 7.89 6.45 20.04
CA LEU A 153 7.45 7.84 20.00
C LEU A 153 8.46 8.70 19.24
N TYR A 154 9.74 8.50 19.53
CA TYR A 154 10.84 9.16 18.79
C TYR A 154 12.17 8.43 19.02
N THR A 155 13.13 8.73 18.18
CA THR A 155 14.51 8.27 18.27
C THR A 155 15.46 9.45 18.11
N LYS A 156 16.77 9.23 18.21
CA LYS A 156 17.74 10.31 17.92
C LYS A 156 17.79 10.71 16.44
N TRP A 157 17.22 9.91 15.52
CA TRP A 157 17.15 10.21 14.09
C TRP A 157 15.77 10.68 13.65
N LEU A 158 14.70 10.18 14.29
CA LEU A 158 13.32 10.49 13.97
C LEU A 158 12.66 11.23 15.14
N PRO A 159 12.52 12.56 15.08
CA PRO A 159 11.81 13.37 16.08
C PRO A 159 10.33 12.98 16.20
N TYR A 160 9.72 13.34 17.33
CA TYR A 160 8.31 13.03 17.59
C TYR A 160 7.36 13.64 16.55
N GLU A 161 7.63 14.86 16.12
CA GLU A 161 6.83 15.54 15.08
C GLU A 161 6.85 14.76 13.77
N ASP A 162 8.02 14.27 13.35
CA ASP A 162 8.14 13.44 12.15
C ASP A 162 7.46 12.07 12.31
N THR A 163 7.50 11.49 13.52
CA THR A 163 6.70 10.28 13.81
C THR A 163 5.21 10.52 13.62
N LEU A 164 4.69 11.68 14.05
CA LEU A 164 3.29 12.04 13.84
C LEU A 164 2.96 12.27 12.35
N ARG A 165 3.86 12.90 11.60
CA ARG A 165 3.69 13.05 10.14
C ARG A 165 3.63 11.69 9.44
N LEU A 166 4.52 10.76 9.80
CA LEU A 166 4.50 9.40 9.24
C LEU A 166 3.21 8.65 9.58
N LYS A 167 2.60 8.89 10.76
CA LYS A 167 1.26 8.34 11.09
C LYS A 167 0.16 8.91 10.20
N GLY A 168 0.23 10.17 9.86
CA GLY A 168 -0.66 10.77 8.88
C GLY A 168 -0.51 10.12 7.50
N ILE A 169 0.74 9.85 7.07
CA ILE A 169 1.02 9.17 5.81
C ILE A 169 0.49 7.72 5.83
N GLU A 170 0.70 6.97 6.94
CA GLU A 170 0.12 5.64 7.13
C GLU A 170 -1.40 5.65 6.89
N GLU A 171 -2.12 6.59 7.52
CA GLU A 171 -3.57 6.72 7.34
C GLU A 171 -3.94 7.01 5.87
N MET A 172 -3.20 7.87 5.19
CA MET A 172 -3.46 8.18 3.78
C MET A 172 -3.20 6.97 2.87
N VAL A 173 -2.17 6.17 3.15
CA VAL A 173 -1.90 4.92 2.43
C VAL A 173 -3.05 3.93 2.63
N GLU A 174 -3.54 3.76 3.85
CA GLU A 174 -4.71 2.91 4.12
C GLU A 174 -5.97 3.39 3.38
N VAL A 175 -6.21 4.70 3.36
CA VAL A 175 -7.40 5.28 2.75
C VAL A 175 -7.33 5.27 1.23
N TYR A 176 -6.18 5.63 0.64
CA TYR A 176 -6.09 5.94 -0.78
C TYR A 176 -5.35 4.88 -1.61
N TYR A 177 -4.47 4.08 -0.99
CA TYR A 177 -3.78 2.98 -1.65
C TYR A 177 -4.42 1.62 -1.33
N ASN A 178 -4.36 1.20 -0.06
CA ASN A 178 -4.75 -0.16 0.37
C ASN A 178 -6.25 -0.43 0.18
N SER A 179 -7.09 0.60 0.27
CA SER A 179 -8.54 0.45 0.02
C SER A 179 -8.89 0.08 -1.42
N ARG A 180 -8.01 0.32 -2.37
CA ARG A 180 -8.22 0.16 -3.82
C ARG A 180 -9.43 0.91 -4.36
N GLN A 181 -9.92 1.93 -3.64
CA GLN A 181 -11.07 2.74 -4.07
C GLN A 181 -10.70 3.78 -5.12
N PHE A 182 -9.44 4.24 -5.14
CA PHE A 182 -8.98 5.42 -5.85
C PHE A 182 -7.84 5.12 -6.81
N THR A 183 -7.73 3.88 -7.29
CA THR A 183 -6.56 3.40 -8.04
C THR A 183 -6.21 4.31 -9.23
N ASN A 184 -7.19 4.58 -10.10
CA ASN A 184 -6.93 5.42 -11.29
C ASN A 184 -6.68 6.88 -10.91
N THR A 185 -7.36 7.38 -9.89
CA THR A 185 -7.17 8.76 -9.42
C THR A 185 -5.79 8.95 -8.79
N MET A 186 -5.31 7.99 -8.00
CA MET A 186 -4.01 8.08 -7.38
C MET A 186 -2.86 7.94 -8.39
N GLU A 187 -3.00 7.06 -9.39
CA GLU A 187 -2.05 6.96 -10.51
C GLU A 187 -1.94 8.28 -11.31
N GLU A 188 -3.05 8.98 -11.49
CA GLU A 188 -3.02 10.29 -12.16
C GLU A 188 -2.47 11.38 -11.25
N LEU A 189 -2.79 11.35 -9.96
CA LEU A 189 -2.34 12.34 -8.98
C LEU A 189 -0.83 12.25 -8.73
N GLU A 190 -0.26 11.04 -8.72
CA GLU A 190 1.17 10.81 -8.54
C GLU A 190 2.01 11.59 -9.58
N LYS A 191 1.52 11.74 -10.82
CA LYS A 191 2.21 12.48 -11.89
C LYS A 191 2.41 13.97 -11.60
N GLU A 192 1.70 14.50 -10.59
CA GLU A 192 1.79 15.90 -10.16
C GLU A 192 2.86 16.12 -9.08
N TYR A 193 3.55 15.05 -8.65
CA TYR A 193 4.52 15.10 -7.55
C TYR A 193 5.85 14.49 -7.96
N ASP A 194 6.92 14.94 -7.29
CA ASP A 194 8.27 14.40 -7.51
C ASP A 194 8.42 12.96 -7.00
N SER A 195 7.60 12.57 -6.01
CA SER A 195 7.57 11.21 -5.48
C SER A 195 6.21 10.86 -4.85
N ALA A 196 5.92 9.56 -4.74
CA ALA A 196 4.74 9.05 -4.06
C ALA A 196 4.73 9.46 -2.58
N PHE A 197 5.88 9.38 -1.89
CA PHE A 197 6.00 9.82 -0.50
C PHE A 197 5.57 11.28 -0.33
N THR A 198 6.05 12.17 -1.20
CA THR A 198 5.66 13.60 -1.18
C THR A 198 4.16 13.78 -1.39
N MET A 199 3.56 13.03 -2.30
CA MET A 199 2.10 13.07 -2.54
C MET A 199 1.32 12.69 -1.27
N TYR A 200 1.68 11.58 -0.62
CA TYR A 200 1.02 11.13 0.61
C TYR A 200 1.26 12.07 1.79
N ASP A 201 2.44 12.67 1.93
CA ASP A 201 2.74 13.69 2.93
C ASP A 201 1.86 14.94 2.76
N ARG A 202 1.64 15.39 1.51
CA ARG A 202 0.74 16.52 1.21
C ARG A 202 -0.73 16.19 1.52
N LEU A 203 -1.16 14.99 1.20
CA LEU A 203 -2.51 14.53 1.56
C LEU A 203 -2.69 14.45 3.08
N ALA A 204 -1.71 13.92 3.82
CA ALA A 204 -1.73 13.86 5.27
C ALA A 204 -1.79 15.27 5.91
N SER A 205 -0.98 16.19 5.42
CA SER A 205 -1.01 17.60 5.87
C SER A 205 -2.37 18.24 5.61
N TYR A 206 -2.96 18.01 4.44
CA TYR A 206 -4.31 18.50 4.13
C TYR A 206 -5.39 17.93 5.07
N TYR A 207 -5.28 16.66 5.44
CA TYR A 207 -6.20 16.04 6.41
C TYR A 207 -6.05 16.65 7.80
N GLU A 208 -4.82 16.90 8.24
CA GLU A 208 -4.54 17.56 9.53
C GLU A 208 -5.06 19.00 9.55
N ASP A 209 -4.74 19.80 8.56
CA ASP A 209 -5.14 21.21 8.45
C ASP A 209 -6.68 21.40 8.46
N ASN A 210 -7.41 20.42 7.96
CA ASN A 210 -8.89 20.45 7.92
C ASN A 210 -9.55 19.64 9.04
N GLY A 211 -8.77 19.02 9.95
CA GLY A 211 -9.27 18.24 11.07
C GLY A 211 -9.96 16.93 10.64
N TYR A 212 -9.70 16.43 9.44
CA TYR A 212 -10.30 15.20 8.92
C TYR A 212 -9.80 13.94 9.61
N ASN A 213 -8.58 13.95 10.13
CA ASN A 213 -8.00 12.87 10.92
C ASN A 213 -8.67 12.64 12.30
N ALA A 214 -9.46 13.61 12.79
CA ALA A 214 -10.15 13.53 14.07
C ALA A 214 -11.45 12.72 14.02
N VAL A 215 -11.97 12.38 12.83
CA VAL A 215 -13.26 11.70 12.64
C VAL A 215 -13.21 10.64 11.56
N GLN A 216 -13.99 9.58 11.75
CA GLN A 216 -14.13 8.55 10.72
C GLN A 216 -15.03 9.04 9.56
N HIS A 217 -14.52 8.94 8.34
CA HIS A 217 -15.27 9.31 7.14
C HIS A 217 -15.94 8.10 6.48
N LYS A 218 -17.16 8.31 6.01
CA LYS A 218 -17.82 7.33 5.12
C LYS A 218 -17.01 7.22 3.81
N ARG A 219 -17.08 6.05 3.19
CA ARG A 219 -16.42 5.81 1.89
C ARG A 219 -16.73 6.88 0.85
N SER A 220 -18.03 7.25 0.71
CA SER A 220 -18.47 8.29 -0.23
C SER A 220 -17.88 9.67 0.07
N ALA A 221 -17.73 10.04 1.34
CA ALA A 221 -17.15 11.34 1.71
C ALA A 221 -15.67 11.47 1.32
N ARG A 222 -14.94 10.37 1.24
CA ARG A 222 -13.52 10.36 0.84
C ARG A 222 -13.31 10.83 -0.60
N TYR A 223 -14.27 10.56 -1.49
CA TYR A 223 -14.25 11.07 -2.88
C TYR A 223 -14.36 12.60 -2.91
N GLU A 224 -15.25 13.16 -2.10
CA GLU A 224 -15.41 14.61 -2.00
C GLU A 224 -14.20 15.30 -1.37
N ILE A 225 -13.64 14.70 -0.32
CA ILE A 225 -12.43 15.20 0.34
C ILE A 225 -11.27 15.25 -0.65
N LEU A 226 -11.04 14.17 -1.41
CA LEU A 226 -9.97 14.11 -2.41
C LEU A 226 -10.21 15.11 -3.55
N LEU A 227 -11.45 15.25 -4.03
CA LEU A 227 -11.77 16.26 -5.05
C LEU A 227 -11.55 17.69 -4.53
N ASN A 228 -11.86 17.97 -3.26
CA ASN A 228 -11.60 19.28 -2.67
C ASN A 228 -10.11 19.56 -2.52
N TYR A 229 -9.29 18.55 -2.18
CA TYR A 229 -7.85 18.64 -2.22
C TYR A 229 -7.34 19.02 -3.63
N ILE A 230 -7.84 18.33 -4.65
CA ILE A 230 -7.49 18.60 -6.07
C ILE A 230 -7.91 20.02 -6.49
N ARG A 231 -9.09 20.46 -6.11
CA ARG A 231 -9.57 21.83 -6.38
C ARG A 231 -8.65 22.91 -5.78
N LEU A 232 -8.06 22.60 -4.64
CA LEU A 232 -7.17 23.54 -3.94
C LEU A 232 -5.78 23.58 -4.57
N HIS A 233 -5.23 22.43 -4.95
CA HIS A 233 -3.83 22.30 -5.32
C HIS A 233 -3.58 22.10 -6.84
N HIS A 234 -4.59 21.58 -7.58
CA HIS A 234 -4.51 21.24 -9.01
C HIS A 234 -5.76 21.70 -9.76
N LYS A 235 -6.18 22.93 -9.52
CA LYS A 235 -7.44 23.50 -10.03
C LYS A 235 -7.59 23.40 -11.55
N GLU A 236 -6.51 23.54 -12.28
CA GLU A 236 -6.48 23.46 -13.75
C GLU A 236 -6.79 22.07 -14.29
N LYS A 237 -6.67 21.03 -13.45
CA LYS A 237 -6.98 19.63 -13.77
C LYS A 237 -8.24 19.11 -13.09
N GLU A 238 -9.02 19.98 -12.44
CA GLU A 238 -10.22 19.58 -11.69
C GLU A 238 -11.18 18.73 -12.53
N ASP A 239 -11.43 19.11 -13.78
CA ASP A 239 -12.36 18.39 -14.65
C ASP A 239 -11.86 16.98 -14.97
N LEU A 240 -10.56 16.80 -15.25
CA LEU A 240 -9.94 15.50 -15.45
C LEU A 240 -10.11 14.62 -14.20
N PHE A 241 -9.70 15.14 -13.05
CA PHE A 241 -9.77 14.37 -11.81
C PHE A 241 -11.21 14.04 -11.37
N ARG A 242 -12.16 14.93 -11.66
CA ARG A 242 -13.59 14.65 -11.41
C ARG A 242 -14.07 13.45 -12.22
N GLU A 243 -13.69 13.35 -13.48
CA GLU A 243 -14.06 12.22 -14.33
C GLU A 243 -13.35 10.93 -13.89
N VAL A 244 -12.05 10.97 -13.56
CA VAL A 244 -11.31 9.81 -13.07
C VAL A 244 -11.85 9.33 -11.72
N LEU A 245 -12.16 10.22 -10.78
CA LEU A 245 -12.82 9.90 -9.51
C LEU A 245 -14.21 9.27 -9.73
N THR A 246 -14.96 9.78 -10.71
CA THR A 246 -16.27 9.22 -11.07
C THR A 246 -16.11 7.81 -11.62
N TYR A 247 -15.08 7.55 -12.41
CA TYR A 247 -14.75 6.23 -12.92
C TYR A 247 -14.40 5.27 -11.78
N ASP A 248 -13.49 5.65 -10.86
CA ASP A 248 -13.16 4.86 -9.67
C ASP A 248 -14.39 4.55 -8.81
N TYR A 249 -15.28 5.55 -8.65
CA TYR A 249 -16.54 5.37 -7.92
C TYR A 249 -17.41 4.27 -8.55
N TYR A 250 -17.60 4.27 -9.86
CA TYR A 250 -18.41 3.24 -10.53
C TYR A 250 -17.75 1.86 -10.55
N LEU A 251 -16.43 1.79 -10.55
CA LEU A 251 -15.72 0.52 -10.44
C LEU A 251 -15.86 -0.15 -9.06
N ARG A 252 -16.04 0.63 -8.01
CA ARG A 252 -15.96 0.15 -6.62
C ARG A 252 -17.27 0.20 -5.85
N GLU A 253 -18.15 1.13 -6.19
CA GLU A 253 -19.42 1.29 -5.51
C GLU A 253 -20.56 0.70 -6.36
N ASN A 254 -21.47 -0.03 -5.71
CA ASN A 254 -22.67 -0.51 -6.39
C ASN A 254 -23.68 0.66 -6.53
N ALA A 255 -23.28 1.68 -7.30
CA ALA A 255 -23.99 2.93 -7.42
C ALA A 255 -25.21 2.80 -8.33
N LYS A 256 -26.36 3.24 -7.82
CA LYS A 256 -27.63 3.29 -8.58
C LYS A 256 -27.85 4.64 -9.29
N SER A 257 -27.05 5.65 -8.94
CA SER A 257 -27.13 7.00 -9.49
C SER A 257 -25.76 7.63 -9.56
N ARG A 258 -25.60 8.63 -10.44
CA ARG A 258 -24.38 9.44 -10.52
C ARG A 258 -24.14 10.13 -9.17
N PRO A 259 -22.89 10.09 -8.62
CA PRO A 259 -22.60 10.75 -7.37
C PRO A 259 -22.64 12.28 -7.52
N GLU A 260 -22.99 12.99 -6.46
CA GLU A 260 -23.19 14.44 -6.47
C GLU A 260 -21.90 15.19 -6.87
N PHE A 261 -20.74 14.72 -6.41
CA PHE A 261 -19.44 15.32 -6.76
C PHE A 261 -19.09 15.24 -8.26
N ALA A 262 -19.66 14.30 -8.98
CA ALA A 262 -19.42 14.12 -10.42
C ALA A 262 -20.10 15.19 -11.30
N GLY A 263 -21.00 15.99 -10.71
CA GLY A 263 -21.75 17.01 -11.43
C GLY A 263 -22.73 16.44 -12.46
N GLU A 264 -23.20 17.30 -13.37
CA GLU A 264 -24.12 16.89 -14.42
C GLU A 264 -23.44 16.06 -15.49
N ASP A 265 -24.14 15.07 -16.01
CA ASP A 265 -23.69 14.28 -17.14
C ASP A 265 -23.91 15.07 -18.43
N ALA A 266 -22.83 15.59 -18.99
CA ALA A 266 -22.85 16.32 -20.25
C ALA A 266 -22.89 15.39 -21.49
N THR A 267 -22.86 14.07 -21.30
CA THR A 267 -22.80 13.09 -22.41
C THR A 267 -24.17 12.98 -23.11
N ASP A 268 -24.18 13.12 -24.42
CA ASP A 268 -25.39 12.93 -25.20
C ASP A 268 -25.92 11.50 -25.02
N LYS A 269 -27.16 11.36 -24.55
CA LYS A 269 -27.82 10.06 -24.34
C LYS A 269 -27.84 9.18 -25.60
N ARG A 270 -27.80 9.77 -26.81
CA ARG A 270 -27.71 9.04 -28.07
C ARG A 270 -26.33 8.41 -28.26
N PHE A 271 -25.29 9.15 -27.87
CA PHE A 271 -23.91 8.63 -27.92
C PHE A 271 -23.74 7.45 -26.94
N VAL A 272 -24.22 7.62 -25.70
CA VAL A 272 -24.17 6.54 -24.69
C VAL A 272 -24.91 5.30 -25.18
N ARG A 273 -26.11 5.48 -25.79
CA ARG A 273 -26.88 4.37 -26.31
C ARG A 273 -26.17 3.66 -27.46
N ALA A 274 -25.62 4.41 -28.42
CA ALA A 274 -24.87 3.86 -29.53
C ALA A 274 -23.61 3.11 -29.06
N PHE A 275 -22.91 3.64 -28.08
CA PHE A 275 -21.74 2.98 -27.47
C PHE A 275 -22.11 1.63 -26.84
N TYR A 276 -23.20 1.56 -26.06
CA TYR A 276 -23.63 0.30 -25.47
C TYR A 276 -24.18 -0.69 -26.49
N GLU A 277 -24.82 -0.23 -27.55
CA GLU A 277 -25.27 -1.08 -28.67
C GLU A 277 -24.06 -1.70 -29.40
N ASP A 278 -22.97 -0.96 -29.58
CA ASP A 278 -21.73 -1.44 -30.17
C ASP A 278 -20.96 -2.40 -29.23
N CYS A 279 -20.88 -2.09 -27.93
CA CYS A 279 -20.27 -2.96 -26.93
C CYS A 279 -21.00 -4.31 -26.80
N LEU A 280 -22.33 -4.34 -26.91
CA LEU A 280 -23.13 -5.57 -26.85
C LEU A 280 -22.84 -6.50 -28.05
N LEU A 281 -22.46 -5.95 -29.21
CA LEU A 281 -22.04 -6.75 -30.36
C LEU A 281 -20.72 -7.50 -30.13
N TYR A 282 -19.82 -6.96 -29.30
CA TYR A 282 -18.54 -7.58 -28.94
C TYR A 282 -18.62 -8.54 -27.75
N THR A 283 -19.67 -8.47 -26.92
CA THR A 283 -19.84 -9.28 -25.71
C THR A 283 -20.84 -10.41 -25.86
N SER A 284 -21.51 -10.54 -26.99
CA SER A 284 -22.37 -11.70 -27.26
C SER A 284 -21.50 -12.95 -27.51
N PRO A 285 -21.59 -14.00 -26.67
CA PRO A 285 -20.93 -15.25 -26.97
C PRO A 285 -21.56 -15.83 -28.25
N SER A 286 -20.72 -16.08 -29.25
CA SER A 286 -21.04 -16.84 -30.45
C SER A 286 -21.20 -18.31 -30.13
#